data_74400cf821ebd81ee9819ac3b654f19e
#
_entry.id   74400cf821ebd81ee9819ac3b654f19e
#
_cell.length_a   1.000
_cell.length_b   1.000
_cell.length_c   1.000
_cell.angle_alpha   90.00
_cell.angle_beta   90.00
_cell.angle_gamma   90.00
#
_symmetry.space_group_name_H-M   'P 1'
#
loop_
_entity.id
_entity.type
_entity.pdbx_description
1 polymer ?
#
loop_
_entity_poly.entity_id
_entity_poly.type
_entity_poly.pdbx_seq_one_letter_code
_entity_poly.pdbx_strand_id
1 'polypeptide(L)'
;SVSAVVNAQNASRPPNIILFLVDDMGWEDTSLPFWTQKTHYNEVYETPNMERLAKEGMMFTQAYASSISSPTRCSLITGTNAARHRVTNWTLFKDKTTDRESDVLTLPDWNYNGVAQVSGTNNTFVGTSFVQILKNNGYHTIHCGKAHFGAIDTPGEDPHHWGFEVNIAGHAAGGLASYLGENNYGHTKDGKPYAPNAIPGLEKYWGSDTFATEALTQEAIKALDKAKKYNQPFYLYMSHYAIHIPIDKDKRFYQKYIDKGLTAKEAAYAALIEGMDKSLGDLMNWLEKNGEADNTVVIFMSDNGGLSSEPGWRDGEIHTQNYPLNSGKGSAYEGGVREPMIVRWPGVVKPGSKCDKYLIIEDFYPTILEMAGIKGYKTVQPIDGVSFMPLLKGTGDPSVGRSLFWNCPNIWGNDGPGIGPTCSVRNGDWKLIYYYETGKKELFNI
;
A
#
# COMPACT_ATOMS: atom_id res chain seq x y z
N SER A 1 37.25 -24.18 1.78
CA SER A 1 36.59 -24.26 3.10
C SER A 1 36.01 -22.92 3.58
N VAL A 2 36.52 -21.78 3.09
CA VAL A 2 36.04 -20.44 3.48
C VAL A 2 34.66 -20.12 2.85
N SER A 3 34.39 -20.59 1.61
CA SER A 3 33.10 -20.39 0.93
C SER A 3 31.93 -21.12 1.61
N ALA A 4 32.18 -22.30 2.20
CA ALA A 4 31.15 -23.08 2.89
C ALA A 4 30.73 -22.45 4.23
N VAL A 5 31.65 -21.79 4.93
CA VAL A 5 31.36 -21.10 6.21
C VAL A 5 30.55 -19.82 5.98
N VAL A 6 30.83 -19.07 4.92
CA VAL A 6 30.05 -17.86 4.55
C VAL A 6 28.63 -18.21 4.16
N ASN A 7 28.41 -19.30 3.40
CA ASN A 7 27.08 -19.77 3.04
C ASN A 7 26.28 -20.27 4.27
N ALA A 8 26.92 -20.91 5.24
CA ALA A 8 26.24 -21.38 6.45
C ALA A 8 25.81 -20.23 7.36
N GLN A 9 26.59 -19.12 7.45
CA GLN A 9 26.21 -17.94 8.22
C GLN A 9 25.04 -17.17 7.59
N ASN A 10 24.99 -17.07 6.27
CA ASN A 10 23.87 -16.43 5.56
C ASN A 10 22.58 -17.27 5.60
N ALA A 11 22.66 -18.58 5.64
CA ALA A 11 21.50 -19.48 5.73
C ALA A 11 20.79 -19.45 7.10
N SER A 12 21.43 -18.94 8.16
CA SER A 12 20.87 -18.86 9.51
C SER A 12 20.24 -17.50 9.86
N ARG A 13 20.46 -16.47 9.05
CA ARG A 13 19.95 -15.13 9.28
C ARG A 13 18.52 -15.01 8.77
N PRO A 14 17.57 -14.47 9.57
CA PRO A 14 16.24 -14.15 9.07
C PRO A 14 16.29 -13.23 7.85
N PRO A 15 15.37 -13.38 6.89
CA PRO A 15 15.40 -12.57 5.68
C PRO A 15 15.13 -11.09 5.98
N ASN A 16 15.74 -10.20 5.21
CA ASN A 16 15.27 -8.84 5.11
C ASN A 16 13.90 -8.83 4.42
N ILE A 17 13.08 -7.85 4.72
CA ILE A 17 11.75 -7.73 4.15
C ILE A 17 11.55 -6.30 3.65
N ILE A 18 11.21 -6.15 2.37
CA ILE A 18 10.76 -4.90 1.79
C ILE A 18 9.28 -5.05 1.45
N LEU A 19 8.43 -4.25 2.09
CA LEU A 19 7.05 -4.07 1.68
C LEU A 19 6.96 -2.77 0.89
N PHE A 20 6.81 -2.89 -0.42
CA PHE A 20 6.66 -1.79 -1.36
C PHE A 20 5.17 -1.58 -1.62
N LEU A 21 4.58 -0.59 -0.94
CA LEU A 21 3.16 -0.28 -1.04
C LEU A 21 2.95 0.98 -1.87
N VAL A 22 2.15 0.87 -2.91
CA VAL A 22 1.81 1.97 -3.82
C VAL A 22 0.43 2.52 -3.46
N ASP A 23 0.24 3.80 -3.65
CA ASP A 23 -1.00 4.51 -3.33
C ASP A 23 -1.88 4.67 -4.58
N ASP A 24 -3.14 4.29 -4.51
CA ASP A 24 -4.13 4.44 -5.59
C ASP A 24 -3.79 3.74 -6.91
N MET A 25 -3.02 2.67 -6.90
CA MET A 25 -2.67 1.95 -8.12
C MET A 25 -3.69 0.86 -8.46
N GLY A 26 -4.29 0.98 -9.62
CA GLY A 26 -5.24 0.00 -10.11
C GLY A 26 -4.60 -1.30 -10.60
N TRP A 27 -5.43 -2.32 -10.74
CA TRP A 27 -5.02 -3.68 -11.12
C TRP A 27 -4.32 -3.74 -12.49
N GLU A 28 -4.65 -2.83 -13.38
CA GLU A 28 -4.08 -2.73 -14.73
C GLU A 28 -3.27 -1.45 -14.98
N ASP A 29 -2.90 -0.72 -13.93
CA ASP A 29 -2.03 0.47 -14.03
C ASP A 29 -0.55 0.08 -14.19
N THR A 30 -0.26 -0.87 -15.07
CA THR A 30 1.04 -1.51 -15.26
C THR A 30 1.15 -2.11 -16.65
N SER A 31 2.38 -2.31 -17.14
CA SER A 31 2.63 -3.11 -18.35
C SER A 31 2.52 -4.63 -18.10
N LEU A 32 2.43 -5.04 -16.84
CA LEU A 32 2.30 -6.44 -16.43
C LEU A 32 0.82 -6.82 -16.33
N PRO A 33 0.27 -7.70 -17.21
CA PRO A 33 -1.13 -8.08 -17.13
C PRO A 33 -1.43 -8.95 -15.90
N PHE A 34 -2.35 -8.49 -15.05
CA PHE A 34 -2.91 -9.30 -13.96
C PHE A 34 -4.12 -10.11 -14.40
N TRP A 35 -4.76 -9.70 -15.48
CA TRP A 35 -5.83 -10.47 -16.12
C TRP A 35 -5.28 -11.51 -17.11
N THR A 36 -6.15 -12.40 -17.59
CA THR A 36 -5.80 -13.41 -18.60
C THR A 36 -5.55 -12.83 -19.99
N GLN A 37 -5.94 -11.57 -20.22
CA GLN A 37 -5.77 -10.84 -21.47
C GLN A 37 -5.04 -9.52 -21.21
N LYS A 38 -4.25 -9.07 -22.19
CA LYS A 38 -3.74 -7.71 -22.21
C LYS A 38 -4.86 -6.70 -22.37
N THR A 39 -4.83 -5.61 -21.60
CA THR A 39 -5.70 -4.47 -21.78
C THR A 39 -4.94 -3.34 -22.48
N HIS A 40 -5.68 -2.32 -22.93
CA HIS A 40 -5.08 -1.09 -23.46
C HIS A 40 -4.07 -0.48 -22.47
N TYR A 41 -4.37 -0.49 -21.19
CA TYR A 41 -3.50 0.08 -20.15
C TYR A 41 -2.15 -0.64 -20.06
N ASN A 42 -2.13 -1.96 -20.21
CA ASN A 42 -0.89 -2.74 -20.23
C ASN A 42 0.02 -2.37 -21.42
N GLU A 43 -0.54 -1.87 -22.50
CA GLU A 43 0.22 -1.42 -23.67
C GLU A 43 0.71 0.02 -23.54
N VAL A 44 0.01 0.84 -22.75
CA VAL A 44 0.31 2.27 -22.56
C VAL A 44 1.41 2.49 -21.53
N TYR A 45 1.27 1.85 -20.35
CA TYR A 45 2.21 2.06 -19.23
C TYR A 45 3.48 1.24 -19.40
N GLU A 46 4.58 1.77 -18.90
CA GLU A 46 5.88 1.11 -18.90
C GLU A 46 6.35 0.88 -17.45
N THR A 47 6.27 -0.38 -17.02
CA THR A 47 6.69 -0.83 -15.68
C THR A 47 7.67 -2.01 -15.77
N PRO A 48 8.86 -1.81 -16.34
CA PRO A 48 9.82 -2.90 -16.56
C PRO A 48 10.32 -3.54 -15.28
N ASN A 49 10.31 -2.82 -14.16
CA ASN A 49 10.76 -3.36 -12.89
C ASN A 49 9.67 -4.21 -12.20
N MET A 50 8.40 -3.90 -12.39
CA MET A 50 7.31 -4.81 -12.01
C MET A 50 7.37 -6.11 -12.84
N GLU A 51 7.65 -6.02 -14.14
CA GLU A 51 7.85 -7.20 -14.98
C GLU A 51 9.04 -8.04 -14.51
N ARG A 52 10.16 -7.39 -14.15
CA ARG A 52 11.32 -8.05 -13.55
C ARG A 52 10.95 -8.74 -12.24
N LEU A 53 10.25 -8.07 -11.34
CA LEU A 53 9.82 -8.63 -10.06
C LEU A 53 8.92 -9.85 -10.26
N ALA A 54 7.99 -9.81 -11.20
CA ALA A 54 7.12 -10.93 -11.54
C ALA A 54 7.89 -12.11 -12.14
N LYS A 55 8.87 -11.84 -12.98
CA LYS A 55 9.75 -12.87 -13.56
C LYS A 55 10.57 -13.60 -12.49
N GLU A 56 10.96 -12.89 -11.44
CA GLU A 56 11.75 -13.42 -10.33
C GLU A 56 10.89 -13.92 -9.16
N GLY A 57 9.58 -13.67 -9.20
CA GLY A 57 8.65 -13.94 -8.12
C GLY A 57 7.34 -14.56 -8.55
N MET A 58 6.32 -14.36 -7.72
CA MET A 58 4.95 -14.86 -7.93
C MET A 58 3.99 -13.68 -8.02
N MET A 59 3.16 -13.67 -9.06
CA MET A 59 2.04 -12.75 -9.18
C MET A 59 0.83 -13.30 -8.45
N PHE A 60 0.14 -12.43 -7.70
CA PHE A 60 -1.14 -12.73 -7.06
C PHE A 60 -2.23 -11.97 -7.81
N THR A 61 -3.16 -12.70 -8.42
CA THR A 61 -4.22 -12.10 -9.25
C THR A 61 -5.48 -11.77 -8.48
N GLN A 62 -5.57 -12.20 -7.21
CA GLN A 62 -6.73 -12.02 -6.35
C GLN A 62 -6.31 -11.53 -4.95
N ALA A 63 -5.46 -10.51 -4.88
CA ALA A 63 -5.08 -9.84 -3.66
C ALA A 63 -6.04 -8.70 -3.37
N TYR A 64 -6.51 -8.60 -2.13
CA TYR A 64 -7.52 -7.64 -1.72
C TYR A 64 -7.01 -6.69 -0.64
N ALA A 65 -7.53 -5.47 -0.68
CA ALA A 65 -7.37 -4.45 0.34
C ALA A 65 -8.75 -3.81 0.64
N SER A 66 -8.81 -2.78 1.47
CA SER A 66 -9.98 -1.91 1.55
C SER A 66 -10.02 -0.97 0.34
N SER A 67 -11.16 -0.32 0.11
CA SER A 67 -11.37 0.53 -1.05
C SER A 67 -10.71 1.91 -0.97
N ILE A 68 -10.19 2.29 0.21
CA ILE A 68 -9.48 3.53 0.48
C ILE A 68 -8.32 3.32 1.47
N SER A 69 -7.42 4.31 1.57
CA SER A 69 -6.10 4.19 2.20
C SER A 69 -6.09 3.85 3.69
N SER A 70 -6.75 4.66 4.57
CA SER A 70 -6.63 4.47 6.02
C SER A 70 -7.11 3.11 6.49
N PRO A 71 -8.28 2.60 6.04
CA PRO A 71 -8.72 1.26 6.42
C PRO A 71 -7.70 0.17 6.08
N THR A 72 -7.13 0.22 4.88
CA THR A 72 -6.10 -0.73 4.44
C THR A 72 -4.85 -0.67 5.32
N ARG A 73 -4.34 0.54 5.58
CA ARG A 73 -3.10 0.72 6.33
C ARG A 73 -3.27 0.39 7.81
N CYS A 74 -4.43 0.68 8.37
CA CYS A 74 -4.79 0.26 9.72
C CYS A 74 -4.94 -1.27 9.83
N SER A 75 -5.52 -1.91 8.83
CA SER A 75 -5.59 -3.38 8.75
C SER A 75 -4.21 -4.01 8.63
N LEU A 76 -3.33 -3.43 7.83
CA LEU A 76 -1.94 -3.88 7.68
C LEU A 76 -1.19 -3.86 9.03
N ILE A 77 -1.22 -2.72 9.72
CA ILE A 77 -0.40 -2.53 10.92
C ILE A 77 -0.92 -3.28 12.14
N THR A 78 -2.22 -3.57 12.19
CA THR A 78 -2.88 -4.23 13.34
C THR A 78 -3.27 -5.68 13.09
N GLY A 79 -3.26 -6.15 11.84
CA GLY A 79 -3.71 -7.50 11.48
C GLY A 79 -5.21 -7.73 11.66
N THR A 80 -5.99 -6.65 11.80
CA THR A 80 -7.43 -6.71 12.01
C THR A 80 -8.20 -6.22 10.79
N ASN A 81 -9.37 -6.78 10.57
CA ASN A 81 -10.28 -6.32 9.53
C ASN A 81 -10.86 -4.93 9.88
N ALA A 82 -11.16 -4.13 8.86
CA ALA A 82 -11.71 -2.78 9.05
C ALA A 82 -13.02 -2.76 9.85
N ALA A 83 -13.84 -3.81 9.75
CA ALA A 83 -15.04 -3.96 10.56
C ALA A 83 -14.74 -4.06 12.07
N ARG A 84 -13.55 -4.57 12.44
CA ARG A 84 -13.11 -4.67 13.83
C ARG A 84 -12.45 -3.40 14.33
N HIS A 85 -11.46 -2.89 13.60
CA HIS A 85 -10.78 -1.66 14.05
C HIS A 85 -11.61 -0.39 13.83
N ARG A 86 -12.66 -0.44 13.03
CA ARG A 86 -13.61 0.66 12.80
C ARG A 86 -12.99 1.96 12.31
N VAL A 87 -11.88 1.86 11.59
CA VAL A 87 -11.34 2.94 10.77
C VAL A 87 -11.78 2.65 9.34
N THR A 88 -12.92 3.19 8.96
CA THR A 88 -13.61 2.84 7.70
C THR A 88 -13.69 3.99 6.71
N ASN A 89 -13.16 5.15 7.09
CA ASN A 89 -12.91 6.28 6.20
C ASN A 89 -11.48 6.80 6.41
N TRP A 90 -11.04 7.74 5.57
CA TRP A 90 -9.71 8.34 5.74
C TRP A 90 -9.65 9.23 6.98
N THR A 91 -8.47 9.33 7.58
CA THR A 91 -8.22 10.10 8.80
C THR A 91 -7.34 11.31 8.50
N LEU A 92 -7.50 12.40 9.23
CA LEU A 92 -6.59 13.56 9.15
C LEU A 92 -6.58 14.39 10.44
N PHE A 93 -7.69 15.04 10.78
CA PHE A 93 -7.77 15.95 11.92
C PHE A 93 -8.27 15.24 13.18
N LYS A 94 -7.62 15.50 14.30
CA LYS A 94 -8.03 14.95 15.59
C LYS A 94 -9.47 15.37 15.93
N ASP A 95 -10.24 14.37 16.36
CA ASP A 95 -11.63 14.51 16.81
C ASP A 95 -12.58 15.05 15.74
N LYS A 96 -12.24 14.82 14.46
CA LYS A 96 -13.09 15.20 13.32
C LYS A 96 -13.24 14.05 12.34
N THR A 97 -14.48 13.69 12.06
CA THR A 97 -14.79 12.78 10.96
C THR A 97 -14.57 13.47 9.61
N THR A 98 -14.19 12.67 8.61
CA THR A 98 -14.10 13.08 7.22
C THR A 98 -15.33 12.68 6.41
N ASP A 99 -16.31 12.04 7.07
CA ASP A 99 -17.56 11.63 6.44
C ASP A 99 -18.35 12.82 5.92
N ARG A 100 -18.93 12.68 4.74
CA ARG A 100 -20.02 13.56 4.31
C ARG A 100 -21.32 13.15 5.00
N GLU A 101 -22.24 14.10 5.16
CA GLU A 101 -23.55 13.84 5.74
C GLU A 101 -24.40 12.94 4.83
N SER A 102 -25.34 12.23 5.44
CA SER A 102 -26.35 11.42 4.75
C SER A 102 -27.73 11.94 5.09
N ASP A 103 -28.60 12.03 4.08
CA ASP A 103 -30.02 12.38 4.28
C ASP A 103 -30.85 11.22 4.82
N VAL A 104 -30.33 9.99 4.74
CA VAL A 104 -31.10 8.78 5.05
C VAL A 104 -30.49 7.92 6.18
N LEU A 105 -29.22 8.11 6.49
CA LEU A 105 -28.51 7.32 7.51
C LEU A 105 -27.98 8.20 8.64
N THR A 106 -28.03 7.68 9.85
CA THR A 106 -27.17 8.16 10.93
C THR A 106 -25.85 7.41 10.83
N LEU A 107 -24.78 8.15 10.46
CA LEU A 107 -23.46 7.54 10.28
C LEU A 107 -22.85 7.16 11.63
N PRO A 108 -22.06 6.07 11.70
CA PRO A 108 -21.46 5.64 12.96
C PRO A 108 -20.37 6.61 13.43
N ASP A 109 -20.35 6.89 14.74
CA ASP A 109 -19.26 7.61 15.41
C ASP A 109 -18.13 6.61 15.73
N TRP A 110 -17.36 6.24 14.71
CA TRP A 110 -16.32 5.22 14.82
C TRP A 110 -14.93 5.85 14.99
N ASN A 111 -13.86 5.06 14.73
CA ASN A 111 -12.50 5.42 15.06
C ASN A 111 -11.85 6.37 14.02
N TYR A 112 -12.42 7.56 13.86
CA TYR A 112 -11.92 8.58 12.93
C TYR A 112 -10.55 9.16 13.33
N ASN A 113 -10.06 8.90 14.54
CA ASN A 113 -8.69 9.22 14.94
C ASN A 113 -7.66 8.14 14.51
N GLY A 114 -8.13 7.05 13.91
CA GLY A 114 -7.27 5.99 13.42
C GLY A 114 -6.95 4.93 14.47
N VAL A 115 -5.71 4.48 14.46
CA VAL A 115 -5.22 3.41 15.35
C VAL A 115 -4.05 3.90 16.19
N ALA A 116 -3.74 3.21 17.31
CA ALA A 116 -2.60 3.49 18.18
C ALA A 116 -2.16 2.21 18.91
N GLN A 117 -0.93 2.20 19.43
CA GLN A 117 -0.45 1.13 20.31
C GLN A 117 -0.77 1.36 21.80
N VAL A 118 -1.23 2.57 22.13
CA VAL A 118 -1.56 2.96 23.52
C VAL A 118 -2.99 3.48 23.59
N SER A 119 -3.62 3.27 24.74
CA SER A 119 -4.95 3.81 25.05
C SER A 119 -4.88 5.28 25.47
N GLY A 120 -6.06 5.92 25.51
CA GLY A 120 -6.20 7.30 26.03
C GLY A 120 -6.64 8.33 25.00
N THR A 121 -6.70 7.96 23.71
CA THR A 121 -7.28 8.81 22.67
C THR A 121 -8.67 8.29 22.30
N ASN A 122 -9.67 9.15 22.34
CA ASN A 122 -11.04 8.79 21.94
C ASN A 122 -11.09 8.39 20.46
N ASN A 123 -12.09 7.60 20.09
CA ASN A 123 -12.31 7.18 18.70
C ASN A 123 -11.03 6.70 18.01
N THR A 124 -10.31 5.84 18.74
CA THR A 124 -9.05 5.24 18.29
C THR A 124 -9.06 3.74 18.66
N PHE A 125 -8.70 2.91 17.70
CA PHE A 125 -8.50 1.48 17.96
C PHE A 125 -7.10 1.23 18.51
N VAL A 126 -6.99 0.43 19.56
CA VAL A 126 -5.70 0.08 20.17
C VAL A 126 -5.27 -1.30 19.70
N GLY A 127 -4.07 -1.39 19.14
CA GLY A 127 -3.53 -2.66 18.65
C GLY A 127 -2.00 -2.70 18.72
N THR A 128 -1.46 -3.90 18.94
CA THR A 128 -0.03 -4.17 18.88
C THR A 128 0.41 -4.24 17.42
N SER A 129 1.42 -3.46 17.05
CA SER A 129 1.99 -3.44 15.69
C SER A 129 2.87 -4.67 15.44
N PHE A 130 2.79 -5.26 14.23
CA PHE A 130 3.76 -6.28 13.84
C PHE A 130 5.17 -5.70 13.69
N VAL A 131 5.30 -4.42 13.38
CA VAL A 131 6.60 -3.75 13.26
C VAL A 131 7.30 -3.66 14.64
N GLN A 132 6.53 -3.37 15.68
CA GLN A 132 7.06 -3.41 17.06
C GLN A 132 7.55 -4.81 17.42
N ILE A 133 6.82 -5.85 16.99
CA ILE A 133 7.23 -7.24 17.23
C ILE A 133 8.51 -7.56 16.45
N LEU A 134 8.61 -7.12 15.18
CA LEU A 134 9.85 -7.26 14.39
C LEU A 134 11.04 -6.59 15.10
N LYS A 135 10.87 -5.35 15.54
CA LYS A 135 11.90 -4.60 16.26
C LYS A 135 12.34 -5.33 17.53
N ASN A 136 11.39 -5.81 18.32
CA ASN A 136 11.65 -6.55 19.55
C ASN A 136 12.38 -7.89 19.29
N ASN A 137 12.35 -8.39 18.05
CA ASN A 137 13.00 -9.63 17.63
C ASN A 137 14.24 -9.37 16.75
N GLY A 138 14.84 -8.19 16.84
CA GLY A 138 16.14 -7.91 16.25
C GLY A 138 16.15 -7.32 14.86
N TYR A 139 14.98 -6.98 14.29
CA TYR A 139 14.92 -6.25 13.03
C TYR A 139 15.21 -4.77 13.19
N HIS A 140 15.97 -4.22 12.25
CA HIS A 140 16.07 -2.78 12.06
C HIS A 140 14.90 -2.33 11.18
N THR A 141 14.07 -1.41 11.68
CA THR A 141 12.78 -1.08 11.09
C THR A 141 12.75 0.33 10.50
N ILE A 142 12.42 0.45 9.22
CA ILE A 142 12.48 1.69 8.45
C ILE A 142 11.12 1.96 7.82
N HIS A 143 10.58 3.15 8.08
CA HIS A 143 9.41 3.72 7.41
C HIS A 143 9.87 4.79 6.42
N CYS A 144 9.40 4.71 5.18
CA CYS A 144 9.66 5.72 4.15
C CYS A 144 8.39 6.04 3.38
N GLY A 145 7.93 7.28 3.48
CA GLY A 145 6.78 7.79 2.73
C GLY A 145 5.50 7.90 3.56
N LYS A 146 4.37 7.56 2.97
CA LYS A 146 3.03 7.72 3.56
C LYS A 146 2.79 6.77 4.74
N ALA A 147 2.36 7.32 5.87
CA ALA A 147 1.94 6.55 7.04
C ALA A 147 0.41 6.38 7.10
N HIS A 148 -0.31 7.43 7.40
CA HIS A 148 -1.78 7.48 7.40
C HIS A 148 -2.45 6.46 8.33
N PHE A 149 -1.86 6.25 9.52
CA PHE A 149 -2.37 5.35 10.56
C PHE A 149 -3.27 6.04 11.57
N GLY A 150 -3.00 7.31 11.86
CA GLY A 150 -3.73 8.09 12.85
C GLY A 150 -3.75 9.58 12.52
N ALA A 151 -4.72 10.29 13.13
CA ALA A 151 -4.92 11.72 12.91
C ALA A 151 -3.79 12.59 13.52
N ILE A 152 -3.70 13.82 13.05
CA ILE A 152 -2.78 14.83 13.60
C ILE A 152 -2.97 14.96 15.11
N ASP A 153 -1.88 15.13 15.84
CA ASP A 153 -1.84 15.23 17.31
C ASP A 153 -2.38 14.01 18.06
N THR A 154 -2.33 12.83 17.42
CA THR A 154 -2.60 11.54 18.06
C THR A 154 -1.36 10.67 18.06
N PRO A 155 -1.25 9.66 18.94
CA PRO A 155 -0.07 8.79 18.97
C PRO A 155 0.17 8.06 17.65
N GLY A 156 -0.88 7.70 16.92
CA GLY A 156 -0.79 6.97 15.66
C GLY A 156 -0.24 7.76 14.48
N GLU A 157 -0.11 9.08 14.62
CA GLU A 157 0.45 9.96 13.58
C GLU A 157 1.92 9.63 13.26
N ASP A 158 2.70 9.33 14.29
CA ASP A 158 4.15 9.16 14.16
C ASP A 158 4.54 7.69 13.94
N PRO A 159 5.20 7.35 12.83
CA PRO A 159 5.72 6.00 12.60
C PRO A 159 6.62 5.44 13.71
N HIS A 160 7.35 6.26 14.46
CA HIS A 160 8.13 5.79 15.61
C HIS A 160 7.25 5.13 16.67
N HIS A 161 6.02 5.61 16.84
CA HIS A 161 5.05 5.02 17.77
C HIS A 161 4.71 3.56 17.42
N TRP A 162 4.87 3.18 16.15
CA TRP A 162 4.54 1.85 15.62
C TRP A 162 5.72 0.86 15.68
N GLY A 163 6.89 1.28 16.19
CA GLY A 163 8.08 0.46 16.25
C GLY A 163 9.06 0.66 15.10
N PHE A 164 8.84 1.65 14.25
CA PHE A 164 9.85 2.06 13.28
C PHE A 164 10.97 2.84 13.97
N GLU A 165 12.21 2.42 13.75
CA GLU A 165 13.40 3.13 14.26
C GLU A 165 13.75 4.34 13.40
N VAL A 166 13.41 4.28 12.12
CA VAL A 166 13.63 5.37 11.16
C VAL A 166 12.29 5.77 10.57
N ASN A 167 12.01 7.08 10.52
CA ASN A 167 10.89 7.65 9.82
C ASN A 167 11.38 8.65 8.77
N ILE A 168 11.09 8.38 7.51
CA ILE A 168 11.35 9.27 6.39
C ILE A 168 10.00 9.74 5.84
N ALA A 169 9.66 11.00 6.07
CA ALA A 169 8.48 11.67 5.51
C ALA A 169 7.11 11.09 5.88
N GLY A 170 7.01 10.23 6.92
CA GLY A 170 5.74 9.70 7.40
C GLY A 170 5.06 10.63 8.39
N HIS A 171 3.73 10.86 8.23
CA HIS A 171 2.91 11.66 9.12
C HIS A 171 1.41 11.30 8.95
N ALA A 172 0.52 12.11 9.54
CA ALA A 172 -0.91 11.82 9.55
C ALA A 172 -1.58 11.89 8.18
N ALA A 173 -1.10 12.74 7.25
CA ALA A 173 -1.79 12.97 5.99
C ALA A 173 -1.68 11.79 5.02
N GLY A 174 -2.79 11.52 4.34
CA GLY A 174 -2.94 10.41 3.41
C GLY A 174 -2.60 10.73 1.96
N GLY A 175 -2.14 11.93 1.68
CA GLY A 175 -1.67 12.38 0.37
C GLY A 175 -0.57 13.40 0.54
N LEU A 176 -0.19 14.02 -0.57
CA LEU A 176 0.83 15.07 -0.55
C LEU A 176 0.29 16.35 -1.21
N ALA A 177 0.84 17.49 -0.86
CA ALA A 177 0.43 18.77 -1.44
C ALA A 177 1.07 19.01 -2.81
N SER A 178 2.28 18.50 -3.03
CA SER A 178 2.99 18.56 -4.31
C SER A 178 4.09 17.51 -4.38
N TYR A 179 4.28 16.91 -5.55
CA TYR A 179 5.47 16.07 -5.83
C TYR A 179 6.71 16.89 -6.18
N LEU A 180 6.55 18.19 -6.42
CA LEU A 180 7.61 19.02 -6.98
C LEU A 180 8.52 19.59 -5.90
N GLY A 181 9.83 19.37 -6.05
CA GLY A 181 10.85 19.99 -5.21
C GLY A 181 10.86 21.52 -5.33
N GLU A 182 10.53 22.05 -6.51
CA GLU A 182 10.37 23.48 -6.78
C GLU A 182 9.26 24.10 -5.90
N ASN A 183 8.27 23.32 -5.50
CA ASN A 183 7.19 23.71 -4.58
C ASN A 183 7.50 23.33 -3.12
N ASN A 184 8.73 22.94 -2.81
CA ASN A 184 9.14 22.46 -1.49
C ASN A 184 8.18 21.39 -0.93
N TYR A 185 7.62 20.56 -1.81
CA TYR A 185 6.64 19.50 -1.49
C TYR A 185 5.44 19.98 -0.66
N GLY A 186 5.02 21.23 -0.86
CA GLY A 186 3.88 21.82 -0.15
C GLY A 186 4.23 22.83 0.94
N HIS A 187 5.45 23.34 0.94
CA HIS A 187 5.88 24.38 1.89
C HIS A 187 6.17 25.70 1.20
N THR A 188 5.92 26.79 1.92
CA THR A 188 6.32 28.14 1.51
C THR A 188 7.85 28.30 1.59
N LYS A 189 8.38 29.37 1.03
CA LYS A 189 9.82 29.65 1.05
C LYS A 189 10.39 29.80 2.48
N ASP A 190 9.58 30.23 3.43
CA ASP A 190 9.94 30.35 4.85
C ASP A 190 9.66 29.07 5.66
N GLY A 191 9.37 27.95 4.96
CA GLY A 191 9.28 26.63 5.57
C GLY A 191 7.95 26.28 6.24
N LYS A 192 6.91 27.08 6.03
CA LYS A 192 5.58 26.78 6.54
C LYS A 192 4.80 25.88 5.60
N PRO A 193 4.13 24.83 6.10
CA PRO A 193 3.23 24.06 5.27
C PRO A 193 2.06 24.94 4.81
N TYR A 194 1.76 24.93 3.50
CA TYR A 194 0.57 25.62 3.01
C TYR A 194 -0.67 24.71 2.95
N ALA A 195 -0.48 23.43 3.28
CA ALA A 195 -1.57 22.47 3.43
C ALA A 195 -1.17 21.39 4.45
N PRO A 196 -2.14 20.73 5.13
CA PRO A 196 -1.86 19.69 6.11
C PRO A 196 -1.10 18.49 5.53
N ASN A 197 -1.16 18.31 4.22
CA ASN A 197 -0.50 17.23 3.47
C ASN A 197 0.82 17.65 2.82
N ALA A 198 1.44 18.75 3.25
CA ALA A 198 2.83 19.05 2.92
C ALA A 198 3.74 17.94 3.47
N ILE A 199 4.69 17.45 2.65
CA ILE A 199 5.54 16.33 3.05
C ILE A 199 6.65 16.82 3.99
N PRO A 200 6.74 16.29 5.23
CA PRO A 200 7.83 16.64 6.15
C PRO A 200 9.13 15.90 5.81
N GLY A 201 10.26 16.42 6.30
CA GLY A 201 11.52 15.69 6.33
C GLY A 201 12.31 15.63 5.01
N LEU A 202 11.89 16.34 3.98
CA LEU A 202 12.57 16.40 2.69
C LEU A 202 13.18 17.78 2.37
N GLU A 203 13.51 18.57 3.40
CA GLU A 203 13.97 19.95 3.29
C GLU A 203 15.23 20.07 2.43
N LYS A 204 16.13 19.08 2.46
CA LYS A 204 17.36 19.09 1.64
C LYS A 204 17.11 19.07 0.12
N TYR A 205 15.90 18.69 -0.30
CA TYR A 205 15.52 18.67 -1.72
C TYR A 205 14.69 19.89 -2.15
N TRP A 206 14.35 20.79 -1.21
CA TRP A 206 13.56 21.98 -1.52
C TRP A 206 14.24 22.87 -2.54
N GLY A 207 13.45 23.40 -3.46
CA GLY A 207 13.94 24.24 -4.56
C GLY A 207 14.65 23.47 -5.68
N SER A 208 14.78 22.16 -5.56
CA SER A 208 15.37 21.29 -6.59
C SER A 208 14.32 20.79 -7.59
N ASP A 209 14.78 20.18 -8.66
CA ASP A 209 13.94 19.46 -9.62
C ASP A 209 13.68 18.00 -9.23
N THR A 210 14.06 17.59 -8.01
CA THR A 210 13.88 16.22 -7.53
C THR A 210 12.41 15.96 -7.21
N PHE A 211 11.81 15.04 -7.94
CA PHE A 211 10.43 14.60 -7.73
C PHE A 211 10.30 13.86 -6.39
N ALA A 212 9.19 14.00 -5.67
CA ALA A 212 9.05 13.42 -4.33
C ALA A 212 9.31 11.91 -4.30
N THR A 213 8.83 11.17 -5.30
CA THR A 213 9.10 9.72 -5.44
C THR A 213 10.59 9.42 -5.49
N GLU A 214 11.37 10.23 -6.20
CA GLU A 214 12.84 10.09 -6.29
C GLU A 214 13.52 10.48 -4.98
N ALA A 215 13.10 11.56 -4.34
CA ALA A 215 13.63 11.99 -3.04
C ALA A 215 13.45 10.90 -1.97
N LEU A 216 12.26 10.32 -1.89
CA LEU A 216 11.96 9.20 -0.99
C LEU A 216 12.84 7.99 -1.29
N THR A 217 13.04 7.66 -2.56
CA THR A 217 13.88 6.53 -2.96
C THR A 217 15.34 6.74 -2.57
N GLN A 218 15.87 7.93 -2.78
CA GLN A 218 17.24 8.29 -2.38
C GLN A 218 17.41 8.20 -0.86
N GLU A 219 16.44 8.69 -0.08
CA GLU A 219 16.49 8.60 1.38
C GLU A 219 16.35 7.16 1.88
N ALA A 220 15.50 6.35 1.26
CA ALA A 220 15.39 4.93 1.58
C ALA A 220 16.71 4.19 1.35
N ILE A 221 17.40 4.46 0.23
CA ILE A 221 18.70 3.86 -0.09
C ILE A 221 19.76 4.27 0.92
N LYS A 222 19.80 5.54 1.34
CA LYS A 222 20.69 5.99 2.40
C LYS A 222 20.42 5.29 3.74
N ALA A 223 19.14 5.06 4.07
CA ALA A 223 18.78 4.32 5.27
C ALA A 223 19.20 2.84 5.18
N LEU A 224 19.10 2.22 4.02
CA LEU A 224 19.58 0.86 3.77
C LEU A 224 21.11 0.77 3.84
N ASP A 225 21.85 1.77 3.34
CA ASP A 225 23.30 1.84 3.47
C ASP A 225 23.74 1.86 4.95
N LYS A 226 23.00 2.58 5.80
CA LYS A 226 23.22 2.57 7.26
C LYS A 226 22.83 1.23 7.86
N ALA A 227 21.67 0.68 7.49
CA ALA A 227 21.18 -0.60 8.02
C ALA A 227 22.15 -1.76 7.76
N LYS A 228 22.81 -1.76 6.61
CA LYS A 228 23.82 -2.76 6.26
C LYS A 228 24.95 -2.87 7.30
N LYS A 229 25.25 -1.79 8.02
CA LYS A 229 26.31 -1.74 9.04
C LYS A 229 25.91 -2.36 10.37
N TYR A 230 24.61 -2.60 10.60
CA TYR A 230 24.11 -3.04 11.91
C TYR A 230 24.14 -4.55 12.11
N ASN A 231 24.48 -5.34 11.09
CA ASN A 231 24.46 -6.80 11.17
C ASN A 231 23.13 -7.37 11.69
N GLN A 232 22.03 -6.74 11.30
CA GLN A 232 20.66 -7.11 11.62
C GLN A 232 19.86 -7.28 10.34
N PRO A 233 18.82 -8.14 10.31
CA PRO A 233 17.86 -8.08 9.22
C PRO A 233 17.12 -6.74 9.27
N PHE A 234 16.75 -6.19 8.14
CA PHE A 234 15.95 -4.99 8.08
C PHE A 234 14.53 -5.27 7.57
N TYR A 235 13.60 -4.47 8.04
CA TYR A 235 12.27 -4.29 7.47
C TYR A 235 12.16 -2.87 6.94
N LEU A 236 11.95 -2.74 5.64
CA LEU A 236 11.66 -1.47 4.98
C LEU A 236 10.21 -1.45 4.54
N TYR A 237 9.41 -0.56 5.12
CA TYR A 237 8.11 -0.18 4.62
C TYR A 237 8.27 0.99 3.66
N MET A 238 8.42 0.67 2.37
CA MET A 238 8.50 1.66 1.29
C MET A 238 7.09 1.99 0.84
N SER A 239 6.51 2.99 1.49
CA SER A 239 5.12 3.41 1.30
C SER A 239 5.08 4.71 0.50
N HIS A 240 5.04 4.59 -0.82
CA HIS A 240 5.00 5.76 -1.69
C HIS A 240 3.71 6.57 -1.53
N TYR A 241 3.81 7.90 -1.70
CA TYR A 241 2.65 8.74 -1.99
C TYR A 241 2.18 8.56 -3.44
N ALA A 242 3.06 8.16 -4.35
CA ALA A 242 2.70 7.81 -5.72
C ALA A 242 1.77 6.58 -5.73
N ILE A 243 0.72 6.60 -6.53
CA ILE A 243 0.39 7.53 -7.60
C ILE A 243 -0.83 8.43 -7.25
N HIS A 244 -0.98 8.76 -5.98
CA HIS A 244 -2.07 9.61 -5.46
C HIS A 244 -2.02 11.02 -6.06
N ILE A 245 -3.18 11.65 -6.16
CA ILE A 245 -3.27 13.09 -6.53
C ILE A 245 -2.47 13.97 -5.55
N PRO A 246 -1.98 15.15 -5.99
CA PRO A 246 -2.12 15.75 -7.33
C PRO A 246 -1.34 14.97 -8.39
N ILE A 247 -1.82 15.02 -9.64
CA ILE A 247 -1.15 14.38 -10.76
C ILE A 247 -0.11 15.36 -11.33
N ASP A 248 0.94 15.59 -10.55
CA ASP A 248 2.06 16.42 -10.97
C ASP A 248 2.89 15.71 -12.06
N LYS A 249 3.45 16.51 -12.94
CA LYS A 249 4.22 16.01 -14.07
C LYS A 249 5.65 15.63 -13.64
N ASP A 250 5.99 14.34 -13.72
CA ASP A 250 7.38 13.89 -13.60
C ASP A 250 8.11 14.11 -14.94
N LYS A 251 8.96 15.12 -14.99
CA LYS A 251 9.68 15.52 -16.20
C LYS A 251 10.57 14.42 -16.77
N ARG A 252 10.99 13.46 -15.95
CA ARG A 252 11.89 12.37 -16.38
C ARG A 252 11.22 11.43 -17.39
N PHE A 253 9.89 11.29 -17.33
CA PHE A 253 9.13 10.30 -18.11
C PHE A 253 8.01 10.89 -18.94
N TYR A 254 7.53 12.07 -18.62
CA TYR A 254 6.34 12.69 -19.18
C TYR A 254 6.34 12.78 -20.71
N GLN A 255 7.42 13.27 -21.30
CA GLN A 255 7.44 13.59 -22.74
C GLN A 255 7.23 12.36 -23.62
N LYS A 256 7.78 11.20 -23.24
CA LYS A 256 7.59 9.99 -24.06
C LYS A 256 6.13 9.55 -24.12
N TYR A 257 5.34 9.81 -23.09
CA TYR A 257 3.90 9.49 -23.11
C TYR A 257 3.09 10.49 -23.93
N ILE A 258 3.51 11.75 -23.97
CA ILE A 258 3.00 12.73 -24.94
C ILE A 258 3.29 12.25 -26.37
N ASP A 259 4.51 11.81 -26.63
CA ASP A 259 4.95 11.31 -27.94
C ASP A 259 4.20 10.02 -28.36
N LYS A 260 3.73 9.24 -27.40
CA LYS A 260 2.83 8.09 -27.62
C LYS A 260 1.38 8.51 -27.96
N GLY A 261 1.06 9.80 -27.87
CA GLY A 261 -0.27 10.31 -28.17
C GLY A 261 -1.23 10.43 -27.00
N LEU A 262 -0.76 10.29 -25.75
CA LEU A 262 -1.60 10.48 -24.57
C LEU A 262 -1.91 11.97 -24.36
N THR A 263 -3.06 12.25 -23.77
CA THR A 263 -3.38 13.60 -23.30
C THR A 263 -2.43 14.03 -22.19
N ALA A 264 -2.36 15.32 -21.89
CA ALA A 264 -1.49 15.85 -20.83
C ALA A 264 -1.76 15.19 -19.46
N LYS A 265 -3.04 14.98 -19.10
CA LYS A 265 -3.42 14.32 -17.83
C LYS A 265 -3.00 12.85 -17.80
N GLU A 266 -3.27 12.11 -18.85
CA GLU A 266 -2.92 10.69 -18.93
C GLU A 266 -1.41 10.48 -19.03
N ALA A 267 -0.68 11.37 -19.72
CA ALA A 267 0.78 11.34 -19.75
C ALA A 267 1.40 11.62 -18.38
N ALA A 268 0.85 12.56 -17.62
CA ALA A 268 1.30 12.83 -16.26
C ALA A 268 1.04 11.64 -15.32
N TYR A 269 -0.11 11.00 -15.45
CA TYR A 269 -0.46 9.78 -14.69
C TYR A 269 0.48 8.62 -15.03
N ALA A 270 0.73 8.39 -16.30
CA ALA A 270 1.69 7.37 -16.77
C ALA A 270 3.11 7.63 -16.26
N ALA A 271 3.53 8.89 -16.22
CA ALA A 271 4.82 9.29 -15.68
C ALA A 271 4.94 9.04 -14.17
N LEU A 272 3.87 9.23 -13.40
CA LEU A 272 3.83 8.86 -11.98
C LEU A 272 4.04 7.35 -11.78
N ILE A 273 3.38 6.54 -12.60
CA ILE A 273 3.51 5.09 -12.57
C ILE A 273 4.95 4.68 -12.87
N GLU A 274 5.55 5.24 -13.91
CA GLU A 274 6.93 4.88 -14.27
C GLU A 274 7.96 5.35 -13.25
N GLY A 275 7.76 6.51 -12.63
CA GLY A 275 8.61 6.98 -11.53
C GLY A 275 8.55 6.06 -10.30
N MET A 276 7.38 5.56 -9.98
CA MET A 276 7.18 4.54 -8.95
C MET A 276 7.91 3.24 -9.32
N ASP A 277 7.76 2.78 -10.54
CA ASP A 277 8.43 1.58 -11.04
C ASP A 277 9.96 1.70 -11.02
N LYS A 278 10.50 2.87 -11.37
CA LYS A 278 11.94 3.16 -11.22
C LYS A 278 12.39 3.00 -9.78
N SER A 279 11.61 3.49 -8.82
CA SER A 279 11.91 3.32 -7.39
C SER A 279 12.03 1.85 -6.99
N LEU A 280 11.10 1.01 -7.46
CA LEU A 280 11.18 -0.44 -7.25
C LEU A 280 12.48 -1.02 -7.83
N GLY A 281 12.82 -0.64 -9.05
CA GLY A 281 14.05 -1.06 -9.72
C GLY A 281 15.31 -0.62 -8.98
N ASP A 282 15.35 0.61 -8.46
CA ASP A 282 16.48 1.14 -7.70
C ASP A 282 16.70 0.36 -6.40
N LEU A 283 15.63 -0.02 -5.70
CA LEU A 283 15.73 -0.86 -4.50
C LEU A 283 16.20 -2.28 -4.83
N MET A 284 15.67 -2.88 -5.90
CA MET A 284 16.12 -4.21 -6.34
C MET A 284 17.60 -4.20 -6.76
N ASN A 285 18.04 -3.15 -7.44
CA ASN A 285 19.43 -2.97 -7.82
C ASN A 285 20.34 -2.77 -6.59
N TRP A 286 19.87 -2.06 -5.58
CA TRP A 286 20.58 -1.93 -4.32
C TRP A 286 20.79 -3.29 -3.65
N LEU A 287 19.76 -4.12 -3.62
CA LEU A 287 19.85 -5.49 -3.05
C LEU A 287 20.90 -6.33 -3.76
N GLU A 288 20.92 -6.31 -5.08
CA GLU A 288 21.92 -7.06 -5.87
C GLU A 288 23.34 -6.53 -5.66
N LYS A 289 23.52 -5.21 -5.77
CA LYS A 289 24.82 -4.56 -5.58
C LYS A 289 25.42 -4.83 -4.20
N ASN A 290 24.60 -4.97 -3.17
CA ASN A 290 25.02 -5.15 -1.79
C ASN A 290 25.01 -6.62 -1.34
N GLY A 291 24.73 -7.58 -2.24
CA GLY A 291 24.71 -8.99 -1.92
C GLY A 291 23.58 -9.44 -0.99
N GLU A 292 22.49 -8.66 -0.94
CA GLU A 292 21.33 -8.90 -0.08
C GLU A 292 20.13 -9.50 -0.81
N ALA A 293 20.18 -9.58 -2.14
CA ALA A 293 19.04 -10.01 -2.97
C ALA A 293 18.54 -11.42 -2.65
N ASP A 294 19.44 -12.37 -2.42
CA ASP A 294 19.07 -13.77 -2.15
C ASP A 294 18.46 -13.98 -0.76
N ASN A 295 18.68 -13.05 0.17
CA ASN A 295 18.12 -13.10 1.53
C ASN A 295 17.13 -11.96 1.81
N THR A 296 16.44 -11.48 0.80
CA THR A 296 15.43 -10.43 0.94
C THR A 296 14.13 -10.84 0.28
N VAL A 297 13.04 -10.73 1.05
CA VAL A 297 11.67 -10.81 0.53
C VAL A 297 11.27 -9.42 0.02
N VAL A 298 10.83 -9.33 -1.23
CA VAL A 298 10.26 -8.10 -1.79
C VAL A 298 8.78 -8.34 -2.07
N ILE A 299 7.93 -7.56 -1.41
CA ILE A 299 6.48 -7.62 -1.56
C ILE A 299 6.03 -6.31 -2.19
N PHE A 300 5.33 -6.39 -3.32
CA PHE A 300 4.70 -5.27 -4.00
C PHE A 300 3.19 -5.38 -3.89
N MET A 301 2.51 -4.31 -3.51
CA MET A 301 1.04 -4.23 -3.52
C MET A 301 0.58 -2.77 -3.58
N SER A 302 -0.66 -2.55 -4.03
CA SER A 302 -1.38 -1.27 -3.90
C SER A 302 -2.28 -1.29 -2.67
N ASP A 303 -2.53 -0.12 -2.09
CA ASP A 303 -3.37 0.01 -0.89
C ASP A 303 -4.88 0.03 -1.17
N ASN A 304 -5.27 0.41 -2.36
CA ASN A 304 -6.66 0.39 -2.86
C ASN A 304 -6.67 0.53 -4.38
N GLY A 305 -7.84 0.43 -4.96
CA GLY A 305 -8.03 0.54 -6.40
C GLY A 305 -7.59 1.87 -6.99
N GLY A 306 -7.38 1.85 -8.29
CA GLY A 306 -6.96 3.03 -9.05
C GLY A 306 -8.04 4.10 -9.11
N LEU A 307 -7.59 5.35 -9.24
CA LEU A 307 -8.46 6.52 -9.33
C LEU A 307 -9.37 6.43 -10.55
N SER A 308 -10.68 6.46 -10.35
CA SER A 308 -11.67 6.31 -11.41
C SER A 308 -12.87 7.26 -11.32
N SER A 309 -13.01 7.97 -10.21
CA SER A 309 -14.18 8.83 -9.93
C SER A 309 -13.87 10.33 -9.90
N GLU A 310 -12.64 10.72 -10.26
CA GLU A 310 -12.19 12.12 -10.20
C GLU A 310 -11.80 12.64 -11.59
N PRO A 311 -12.79 13.04 -12.42
CA PRO A 311 -12.55 13.43 -13.81
C PRO A 311 -11.67 14.68 -13.98
N GLY A 312 -11.49 15.46 -12.92
CA GLY A 312 -10.56 16.59 -12.91
C GLY A 312 -9.10 16.20 -13.09
N TRP A 313 -8.73 14.98 -12.70
CA TRP A 313 -7.35 14.46 -12.72
C TRP A 313 -7.08 13.48 -13.85
N ARG A 314 -8.09 12.79 -14.35
CA ARG A 314 -8.01 11.78 -15.42
C ARG A 314 -8.91 12.17 -16.58
N ASP A 315 -8.54 11.75 -17.78
CA ASP A 315 -9.37 11.83 -18.97
C ASP A 315 -10.08 10.49 -19.26
N GLY A 316 -10.98 10.49 -20.22
CA GLY A 316 -11.76 9.32 -20.59
C GLY A 316 -13.07 9.18 -19.82
N GLU A 317 -13.70 8.03 -19.98
CA GLU A 317 -14.94 7.71 -19.28
C GLU A 317 -14.66 7.31 -17.84
N ILE A 318 -15.27 8.01 -16.90
CA ILE A 318 -15.11 7.71 -15.46
C ILE A 318 -15.61 6.30 -15.12
N HIS A 319 -15.01 5.70 -14.11
CA HIS A 319 -15.28 4.35 -13.59
C HIS A 319 -14.84 3.19 -14.49
N THR A 320 -14.10 3.47 -15.60
CA THR A 320 -13.59 2.44 -16.52
C THR A 320 -12.06 2.25 -16.44
N GLN A 321 -11.37 3.08 -15.68
CA GLN A 321 -9.90 3.12 -15.64
C GLN A 321 -9.25 1.84 -15.07
N ASN A 322 -10.02 1.00 -14.37
CA ASN A 322 -9.55 -0.28 -13.83
C ASN A 322 -10.05 -1.50 -14.63
N TYR A 323 -10.56 -1.27 -15.85
CA TYR A 323 -11.05 -2.35 -16.70
C TYR A 323 -10.02 -3.51 -16.80
N PRO A 324 -10.43 -4.78 -16.66
CA PRO A 324 -11.82 -5.29 -16.70
C PRO A 324 -12.59 -5.20 -15.38
N LEU A 325 -11.95 -4.75 -14.30
CA LEU A 325 -12.61 -4.57 -13.02
C LEU A 325 -13.50 -3.33 -13.03
N ASN A 326 -14.67 -3.43 -12.44
CA ASN A 326 -15.63 -2.33 -12.38
C ASN A 326 -15.21 -1.29 -11.34
N SER A 327 -15.39 -0.01 -11.69
CA SER A 327 -15.17 1.14 -10.82
C SER A 327 -13.72 1.28 -10.39
N GLY A 328 -13.46 1.73 -9.17
CA GLY A 328 -12.12 1.96 -8.65
C GLY A 328 -12.15 2.41 -7.21
N LYS A 329 -11.17 3.21 -6.81
CA LYS A 329 -11.02 3.75 -5.44
C LYS A 329 -12.36 4.15 -4.84
N GLY A 330 -12.62 3.71 -3.61
CA GLY A 330 -13.86 3.97 -2.88
C GLY A 330 -15.00 3.00 -3.15
N SER A 331 -14.88 2.12 -4.15
CA SER A 331 -15.93 1.20 -4.55
C SER A 331 -15.83 -0.15 -3.85
N ALA A 332 -16.98 -0.73 -3.51
CA ALA A 332 -17.09 -2.12 -3.09
C ALA A 332 -16.90 -3.10 -4.25
N TYR A 333 -16.99 -2.65 -5.50
CA TYR A 333 -16.71 -3.48 -6.67
C TYR A 333 -15.22 -3.84 -6.75
N GLU A 334 -14.90 -4.83 -7.59
CA GLU A 334 -13.54 -5.38 -7.69
C GLU A 334 -12.49 -4.31 -8.01
N GLY A 335 -12.82 -3.30 -8.81
CA GLY A 335 -11.91 -2.20 -9.11
C GLY A 335 -11.48 -1.36 -7.92
N GLY A 336 -12.24 -1.38 -6.83
CA GLY A 336 -11.90 -0.66 -5.60
C GLY A 336 -11.04 -1.45 -4.62
N VAL A 337 -11.16 -2.78 -4.60
CA VAL A 337 -10.61 -3.62 -3.53
C VAL A 337 -9.62 -4.70 -4.00
N ARG A 338 -9.58 -5.01 -5.29
CA ARG A 338 -8.67 -6.01 -5.87
C ARG A 338 -7.46 -5.32 -6.48
N GLU A 339 -6.27 -5.68 -5.99
CA GLU A 339 -5.05 -4.91 -6.19
C GLU A 339 -3.94 -5.74 -6.85
N PRO A 340 -3.01 -5.10 -7.58
CA PRO A 340 -1.82 -5.77 -8.05
C PRO A 340 -0.93 -6.17 -6.87
N MET A 341 -0.44 -7.40 -6.87
CA MET A 341 0.48 -7.90 -5.85
C MET A 341 1.49 -8.87 -6.45
N ILE A 342 2.75 -8.73 -6.04
CA ILE A 342 3.85 -9.59 -6.45
C ILE A 342 4.73 -9.87 -5.24
N VAL A 343 5.21 -11.11 -5.07
CA VAL A 343 6.18 -11.47 -4.03
C VAL A 343 7.37 -12.17 -4.67
N ARG A 344 8.57 -11.63 -4.40
CA ARG A 344 9.84 -12.26 -4.71
C ARG A 344 10.49 -12.75 -3.42
N TRP A 345 10.81 -14.03 -3.37
CA TRP A 345 11.55 -14.60 -2.24
C TRP A 345 12.40 -15.76 -2.75
N PRO A 346 13.67 -15.54 -3.09
CA PRO A 346 14.55 -16.58 -3.62
C PRO A 346 14.65 -17.78 -2.70
N GLY A 347 14.55 -18.98 -3.29
CA GLY A 347 14.60 -20.23 -2.55
C GLY A 347 13.29 -20.67 -1.88
N VAL A 348 12.27 -19.81 -1.84
CA VAL A 348 10.94 -20.11 -1.26
C VAL A 348 9.85 -19.99 -2.30
N VAL A 349 9.78 -18.87 -2.99
CA VAL A 349 8.78 -18.60 -4.04
C VAL A 349 9.31 -19.04 -5.40
N LYS A 350 8.51 -19.78 -6.15
CA LYS A 350 8.86 -20.21 -7.51
C LYS A 350 8.89 -19.02 -8.46
N PRO A 351 10.03 -18.70 -9.09
CA PRO A 351 10.12 -17.60 -10.04
C PRO A 351 9.17 -17.77 -11.24
N GLY A 352 8.56 -16.66 -11.67
CA GLY A 352 7.67 -16.63 -12.82
C GLY A 352 6.34 -17.33 -12.61
N SER A 353 5.95 -17.60 -11.37
CA SER A 353 4.68 -18.25 -11.04
C SER A 353 3.52 -17.27 -10.85
N LYS A 354 2.30 -17.80 -10.89
CA LYS A 354 1.06 -17.07 -10.62
C LYS A 354 0.24 -17.80 -9.57
N CYS A 355 -0.43 -17.03 -8.71
CA CYS A 355 -1.37 -17.54 -7.71
C CYS A 355 -2.73 -16.87 -7.93
N ASP A 356 -3.77 -17.68 -8.10
CA ASP A 356 -5.17 -17.26 -8.28
C ASP A 356 -6.01 -17.44 -7.01
N LYS A 357 -5.36 -17.72 -5.86
CA LYS A 357 -6.03 -17.84 -4.57
C LYS A 357 -6.10 -16.45 -3.90
N TYR A 358 -7.19 -16.20 -3.18
CA TYR A 358 -7.39 -14.88 -2.61
C TYR A 358 -6.79 -14.74 -1.21
N LEU A 359 -6.38 -13.52 -0.94
CA LEU A 359 -5.87 -13.04 0.34
C LEU A 359 -6.29 -11.58 0.53
N ILE A 360 -6.15 -11.06 1.74
CA ILE A 360 -6.49 -9.68 2.07
C ILE A 360 -5.38 -9.04 2.92
N ILE A 361 -5.32 -7.73 2.95
CA ILE A 361 -4.24 -6.96 3.54
C ILE A 361 -3.91 -7.30 5.00
N GLU A 362 -4.90 -7.62 5.85
CA GLU A 362 -4.65 -8.04 7.24
C GLU A 362 -3.87 -9.35 7.36
N ASP A 363 -3.83 -10.15 6.30
CA ASP A 363 -3.05 -11.38 6.24
C ASP A 363 -1.54 -11.15 6.25
N PHE A 364 -1.12 -9.95 5.89
CA PHE A 364 0.29 -9.56 5.89
C PHE A 364 0.89 -9.59 7.30
N TYR A 365 0.10 -9.27 8.31
CA TYR A 365 0.54 -9.27 9.70
C TYR A 365 1.10 -10.63 10.14
N PRO A 366 0.31 -11.72 10.15
CA PRO A 366 0.84 -13.04 10.52
C PRO A 366 1.85 -13.56 9.50
N THR A 367 1.72 -13.22 8.21
CA THR A 367 2.63 -13.71 7.17
C THR A 367 4.03 -13.11 7.32
N ILE A 368 4.15 -11.81 7.53
CA ILE A 368 5.45 -11.14 7.71
C ILE A 368 6.15 -11.65 8.97
N LEU A 369 5.44 -11.86 10.06
CA LEU A 369 6.01 -12.43 11.27
C LEU A 369 6.47 -13.88 11.06
N GLU A 370 5.73 -14.68 10.30
CA GLU A 370 6.15 -16.03 9.92
C GLU A 370 7.37 -16.02 8.99
N MET A 371 7.44 -15.10 8.02
CA MET A 371 8.63 -14.88 7.18
C MET A 371 9.88 -14.62 8.04
N ALA A 372 9.72 -13.85 9.11
CA ALA A 372 10.78 -13.51 10.06
C ALA A 372 11.13 -14.66 11.04
N GLY A 373 10.38 -15.76 10.99
CA GLY A 373 10.56 -16.89 11.91
C GLY A 373 10.10 -16.61 13.34
N ILE A 374 9.25 -15.61 13.55
CA ILE A 374 8.75 -15.20 14.85
C ILE A 374 7.47 -15.96 15.21
N LYS A 375 7.48 -16.64 16.34
CA LYS A 375 6.37 -17.43 16.87
C LYS A 375 6.02 -17.00 18.28
N GLY A 376 4.81 -17.32 18.73
CA GLY A 376 4.40 -17.10 20.12
C GLY A 376 4.28 -15.64 20.53
N TYR A 377 4.22 -14.72 19.59
CA TYR A 377 4.00 -13.31 19.89
C TYR A 377 2.59 -13.06 20.46
N LYS A 378 2.49 -12.02 21.28
CA LYS A 378 1.22 -11.62 21.90
C LYS A 378 0.76 -10.27 21.36
N THR A 379 -0.55 -10.13 21.20
CA THR A 379 -1.21 -8.91 20.76
C THR A 379 -2.36 -8.56 21.69
N VAL A 380 -2.63 -7.28 21.85
CA VAL A 380 -3.80 -6.83 22.65
C VAL A 380 -5.12 -6.98 21.88
N GLN A 381 -5.04 -7.04 20.57
CA GLN A 381 -6.18 -7.26 19.66
C GLN A 381 -6.20 -8.70 19.15
N PRO A 382 -7.37 -9.24 18.79
CA PRO A 382 -7.43 -10.46 17.99
C PRO A 382 -6.89 -10.21 16.58
N ILE A 383 -6.20 -11.17 16.00
CA ILE A 383 -5.72 -11.13 14.62
C ILE A 383 -6.76 -11.79 13.72
N ASP A 384 -7.28 -11.02 12.77
CA ASP A 384 -8.19 -11.53 11.74
C ASP A 384 -7.46 -12.11 10.54
N GLY A 385 -6.22 -11.67 10.32
CA GLY A 385 -5.38 -12.13 9.23
C GLY A 385 -5.02 -13.60 9.34
N VAL A 386 -4.90 -14.24 8.18
CA VAL A 386 -4.48 -15.64 8.03
C VAL A 386 -3.21 -15.65 7.17
N SER A 387 -2.16 -16.32 7.65
CA SER A 387 -0.90 -16.38 6.90
C SER A 387 -1.10 -17.01 5.52
N PHE A 388 -0.58 -16.34 4.50
CA PHE A 388 -0.51 -16.88 3.14
C PHE A 388 0.84 -17.55 2.81
N MET A 389 1.65 -17.86 3.81
CA MET A 389 2.88 -18.62 3.60
C MET A 389 2.66 -19.92 2.82
N PRO A 390 1.56 -20.68 3.02
CA PRO A 390 1.31 -21.87 2.19
C PRO A 390 1.20 -21.58 0.69
N LEU A 391 0.69 -20.41 0.30
CA LEU A 391 0.64 -20.00 -1.12
C LEU A 391 2.04 -19.71 -1.66
N LEU A 392 2.89 -19.05 -0.86
CA LEU A 392 4.27 -18.74 -1.23
C LEU A 392 5.11 -20.01 -1.41
N LYS A 393 4.91 -21.00 -0.56
CA LYS A 393 5.61 -22.30 -0.58
C LYS A 393 4.98 -23.32 -1.55
N GLY A 394 3.76 -23.06 -2.03
CA GLY A 394 3.00 -24.04 -2.83
C GLY A 394 2.55 -25.26 -2.03
N THR A 395 2.31 -25.14 -0.73
CA THR A 395 1.99 -26.23 0.18
C THR A 395 0.53 -26.31 0.62
N GLY A 396 -0.28 -25.32 0.28
CA GLY A 396 -1.69 -25.29 0.66
C GLY A 396 -2.41 -24.04 0.20
N ASP A 397 -3.72 -24.01 0.43
CA ASP A 397 -4.61 -22.91 0.07
C ASP A 397 -5.44 -22.46 1.27
N PRO A 398 -5.05 -21.39 1.98
CA PRO A 398 -5.81 -20.87 3.12
C PRO A 398 -7.09 -20.15 2.72
N SER A 399 -7.37 -19.94 1.43
CA SER A 399 -8.63 -19.33 0.97
C SER A 399 -9.80 -20.30 0.92
N VAL A 400 -9.56 -21.60 0.97
CA VAL A 400 -10.63 -22.62 0.93
C VAL A 400 -11.60 -22.45 2.08
N GLY A 401 -12.88 -22.24 1.75
CA GLY A 401 -13.96 -22.05 2.74
C GLY A 401 -13.90 -20.75 3.53
N ARG A 402 -12.95 -19.87 3.19
CA ARG A 402 -12.76 -18.60 3.88
C ARG A 402 -13.62 -17.50 3.29
N SER A 403 -14.23 -16.71 4.16
CA SER A 403 -14.89 -15.46 3.76
C SER A 403 -13.98 -14.26 3.98
N LEU A 404 -13.99 -13.33 3.02
CA LEU A 404 -13.42 -12.00 3.17
C LEU A 404 -14.56 -10.99 3.38
N PHE A 405 -14.31 -10.01 4.25
CA PHE A 405 -15.32 -9.02 4.64
C PHE A 405 -14.81 -7.60 4.40
N TRP A 406 -15.72 -6.74 3.92
CA TRP A 406 -15.52 -5.29 3.83
C TRP A 406 -16.70 -4.60 4.47
N ASN A 407 -16.45 -3.57 5.26
CA ASN A 407 -17.47 -2.75 5.86
C ASN A 407 -17.08 -1.28 5.78
N CYS A 408 -17.77 -0.54 4.96
CA CYS A 408 -17.59 0.88 4.72
C CYS A 408 -18.93 1.60 4.93
N PRO A 409 -19.39 1.76 6.18
CA PRO A 409 -20.70 2.35 6.46
C PRO A 409 -20.69 3.88 6.32
N ASN A 410 -19.57 4.46 5.96
CA ASN A 410 -19.30 5.89 5.89
C ASN A 410 -19.50 6.43 4.48
N ILE A 411 -19.70 7.74 4.36
CA ILE A 411 -19.75 8.40 3.06
C ILE A 411 -18.39 9.04 2.78
N TRP A 412 -17.65 8.43 1.84
CA TRP A 412 -16.33 8.89 1.44
C TRP A 412 -16.38 10.25 0.73
N GLY A 413 -17.34 10.42 -0.16
CA GLY A 413 -17.58 11.74 -0.77
C GLY A 413 -17.63 11.79 -2.29
N ASN A 414 -17.15 10.79 -3.00
CA ASN A 414 -17.37 10.65 -4.43
C ASN A 414 -18.52 9.68 -4.70
N ASP A 415 -19.16 9.84 -5.84
CA ASP A 415 -20.26 9.00 -6.29
C ASP A 415 -19.78 8.06 -7.41
N GLY A 416 -20.45 6.93 -7.55
CA GLY A 416 -20.16 6.00 -8.62
C GLY A 416 -20.62 4.57 -8.33
N PRO A 417 -20.42 3.65 -9.29
CA PRO A 417 -20.80 2.25 -9.12
C PRO A 417 -20.10 1.60 -7.92
N GLY A 418 -20.88 1.06 -7.00
CA GLY A 418 -20.37 0.43 -5.79
C GLY A 418 -19.80 1.38 -4.74
N ILE A 419 -19.86 2.69 -4.96
CA ILE A 419 -19.42 3.72 -4.00
C ILE A 419 -20.62 4.12 -3.13
N GLY A 420 -20.37 4.23 -1.82
CA GLY A 420 -21.37 4.61 -0.83
C GLY A 420 -21.28 3.73 0.41
N PRO A 421 -22.16 3.98 1.42
CA PRO A 421 -22.23 3.16 2.61
C PRO A 421 -22.61 1.71 2.28
N THR A 422 -21.63 0.82 2.37
CA THR A 422 -21.80 -0.58 1.97
C THR A 422 -21.14 -1.53 2.97
N CYS A 423 -21.60 -2.75 3.01
CA CYS A 423 -20.80 -3.89 3.44
C CYS A 423 -20.82 -4.98 2.36
N SER A 424 -19.77 -5.78 2.31
CA SER A 424 -19.68 -6.85 1.34
C SER A 424 -18.95 -8.07 1.90
N VAL A 425 -19.24 -9.22 1.32
CA VAL A 425 -18.59 -10.49 1.66
C VAL A 425 -18.27 -11.25 0.37
N ARG A 426 -17.07 -11.82 0.34
CA ARG A 426 -16.70 -12.83 -0.66
C ARG A 426 -16.50 -14.17 0.02
N ASN A 427 -17.10 -15.22 -0.56
CA ASN A 427 -16.81 -16.60 -0.20
C ASN A 427 -16.72 -17.44 -1.48
N GLY A 428 -15.59 -18.09 -1.70
CA GLY A 428 -15.31 -18.77 -2.97
C GLY A 428 -15.43 -17.80 -4.14
N ASP A 429 -16.22 -18.16 -5.15
CA ASP A 429 -16.44 -17.35 -6.35
C ASP A 429 -17.63 -16.38 -6.23
N TRP A 430 -18.27 -16.32 -5.07
CA TRP A 430 -19.44 -15.47 -4.86
C TRP A 430 -19.11 -14.25 -4.04
N LYS A 431 -19.60 -13.08 -4.47
CA LYS A 431 -19.50 -11.82 -3.74
C LYS A 431 -20.87 -11.16 -3.62
N LEU A 432 -21.27 -10.86 -2.39
CA LEU A 432 -22.52 -10.13 -2.07
C LEU A 432 -22.16 -8.73 -1.57
N ILE A 433 -22.83 -7.71 -2.11
CA ILE A 433 -22.74 -6.33 -1.67
C ILE A 433 -24.10 -5.87 -1.16
N TYR A 434 -24.14 -5.26 0.02
CA TYR A 434 -25.32 -4.65 0.62
C TYR A 434 -25.13 -3.14 0.74
N TYR A 435 -26.10 -2.38 0.29
CA TYR A 435 -26.11 -0.92 0.32
C TYR A 435 -26.97 -0.43 1.46
N TYR A 436 -26.39 0.24 2.44
CA TYR A 436 -27.11 0.66 3.66
C TYR A 436 -28.20 1.71 3.40
N GLU A 437 -27.99 2.64 2.44
CA GLU A 437 -28.97 3.70 2.17
C GLU A 437 -30.25 3.20 1.51
N THR A 438 -30.16 2.17 0.70
CA THR A 438 -31.29 1.70 -0.14
C THR A 438 -31.78 0.32 0.19
N GLY A 439 -31.00 -0.47 0.94
CA GLY A 439 -31.26 -1.89 1.15
C GLY A 439 -31.01 -2.75 -0.09
N LYS A 440 -30.47 -2.17 -1.15
CA LYS A 440 -30.11 -2.90 -2.38
C LYS A 440 -29.09 -3.99 -2.08
N LYS A 441 -29.23 -5.12 -2.74
CA LYS A 441 -28.27 -6.23 -2.71
C LYS A 441 -27.84 -6.56 -4.14
N GLU A 442 -26.56 -6.81 -4.31
CA GLU A 442 -25.99 -7.30 -5.56
C GLU A 442 -25.17 -8.55 -5.29
N LEU A 443 -25.42 -9.60 -6.06
CA LEU A 443 -24.71 -10.87 -5.96
C LEU A 443 -23.97 -11.12 -7.28
N PHE A 444 -22.66 -11.37 -7.17
CA PHE A 444 -21.79 -11.62 -8.31
C PHE A 444 -21.13 -12.99 -8.21
N ASN A 445 -20.96 -13.65 -9.33
CA ASN A 445 -19.98 -14.70 -9.52
C ASN A 445 -18.73 -14.04 -10.14
N ILE A 446 -17.60 -14.06 -9.43
CA ILE A 446 -16.39 -13.32 -9.78
C ILE A 446 -15.22 -14.24 -10.12
#